data_709196d105ebba6e53926b89ade65991
#
_entry.id   709196d105ebba6e53926b89ade65991
#
_cell.length_a   1.000
_cell.length_b   1.000
_cell.length_c   1.000
_cell.angle_alpha   90.00
_cell.angle_beta   90.00
_cell.angle_gamma   90.00
#
_symmetry.space_group_name_H-M   'P 1'
#
loop_
_entity.id
_entity.type
_entity.pdbx_description
1 polymer ?
#
loop_
_entity_poly.entity_id
_entity_poly.type
_entity_poly.pdbx_seq_one_letter_code
_entity_poly.pdbx_strand_id
1 'polypeptide(L)'
;MYIKLLNENELHHGFQYTIGKNTCQDFRQDVNCNYGLHFTDNLNVIKWLNMCPNTTHFREVVSFENMIENKSQHKYKAESITLGPKRDISEFLDTFEKQKIAVTQDGQAIRYIQNPSFEIQKLAVTQDGLL
;
A
#
# COMPACT_ATOMS: atom_id res chain seq x y z
N MET A 1 -11.10 2.45 -2.04
CA MET A 1 -10.76 1.59 -0.89
C MET A 1 -9.51 2.13 -0.22
N TYR A 2 -9.55 2.25 1.09
CA TYR A 2 -8.38 2.61 1.88
C TYR A 2 -7.64 1.34 2.31
N ILE A 3 -6.31 1.38 2.35
CA ILE A 3 -5.48 0.20 2.41
C ILE A 3 -4.30 0.42 3.35
N LYS A 4 -4.06 -0.55 4.22
CA LYS A 4 -2.84 -0.64 5.03
C LYS A 4 -1.97 -1.77 4.50
N LEU A 5 -0.80 -1.43 4.00
CA LEU A 5 0.20 -2.41 3.59
C LEU A 5 0.97 -2.87 4.81
N LEU A 6 1.19 -4.17 4.94
CA LEU A 6 1.78 -4.75 6.14
C LEU A 6 2.83 -5.81 5.79
N ASN A 7 3.86 -5.90 6.64
CA ASN A 7 4.81 -6.99 6.60
C ASN A 7 4.24 -8.21 7.34
N GLU A 8 4.99 -9.30 7.35
CA GLU A 8 4.52 -10.57 7.94
C GLU A 8 4.13 -10.40 9.42
N ASN A 9 4.90 -9.64 10.18
CA ASN A 9 4.68 -9.45 11.62
C ASN A 9 3.70 -8.32 11.94
N GLU A 10 3.24 -7.60 10.92
CA GLU A 10 2.32 -6.47 11.05
C GLU A 10 2.84 -5.38 12.01
N LEU A 11 4.16 -5.18 11.97
CA LEU A 11 4.85 -4.16 12.76
C LEU A 11 5.31 -3.04 11.84
N HIS A 12 4.92 -1.78 12.16
CA HIS A 12 5.30 -0.63 11.34
C HIS A 12 5.62 0.56 12.24
N HIS A 13 6.83 1.08 12.12
CA HIS A 13 7.33 2.18 12.96
C HIS A 13 7.14 1.92 14.46
N GLY A 14 7.39 0.68 14.90
CA GLY A 14 7.26 0.30 16.29
C GLY A 14 5.83 0.06 16.75
N PHE A 15 4.83 0.22 15.90
CA PHE A 15 3.43 -0.04 16.23
C PHE A 15 3.02 -1.43 15.73
N GLN A 16 2.42 -2.23 16.64
CA GLN A 16 1.90 -3.55 16.32
C GLN A 16 0.44 -3.43 15.87
N TYR A 17 0.18 -3.73 14.60
CA TYR A 17 -1.19 -3.74 14.08
C TYR A 17 -1.87 -5.07 14.31
N THR A 18 -3.19 -5.03 14.46
CA THR A 18 -4.04 -6.21 14.60
C THR A 18 -5.32 -6.01 13.79
N ILE A 19 -6.04 -7.10 13.52
CA ILE A 19 -7.39 -7.00 12.97
C ILE A 19 -8.27 -6.22 13.96
N GLY A 20 -9.21 -5.43 13.44
CA GLY A 20 -10.08 -4.60 14.26
C GLY A 20 -9.49 -3.22 14.50
N LYS A 21 -9.85 -2.58 15.61
CA LYS A 21 -9.48 -1.19 15.88
C LYS A 21 -8.07 -1.08 16.41
N ASN A 22 -7.30 -0.18 15.79
CA ASN A 22 -5.94 0.19 16.20
C ASN A 22 -5.95 1.69 16.51
N THR A 23 -5.37 2.10 17.62
CA THR A 23 -5.36 3.50 18.06
C THR A 23 -3.94 3.94 18.38
N CYS A 24 -3.57 5.10 17.85
CA CYS A 24 -2.29 5.76 18.15
C CYS A 24 -2.46 6.67 19.35
N GLN A 25 -1.71 6.42 20.42
CA GLN A 25 -1.80 7.19 21.66
C GLN A 25 -1.21 8.59 21.53
N ASP A 26 -0.25 8.76 20.63
CA ASP A 26 0.50 10.01 20.47
C ASP A 26 0.06 10.79 19.22
N PHE A 27 -1.18 10.65 18.79
CA PHE A 27 -1.66 11.26 17.56
C PHE A 27 -1.52 12.79 17.60
N ARG A 28 -0.99 13.35 16.49
CA ARG A 28 -0.89 14.80 16.28
C ARG A 28 -1.53 15.18 14.97
N GLN A 29 -2.32 16.26 15.00
CA GLN A 29 -3.07 16.78 13.87
C GLN A 29 -2.21 17.65 12.95
N ASP A 30 -1.08 17.16 12.52
CA ASP A 30 -0.25 17.84 11.52
C ASP A 30 0.04 16.84 10.38
N VAL A 31 0.58 17.35 9.27
CA VAL A 31 0.90 16.52 8.12
C VAL A 31 2.23 15.76 8.26
N ASN A 32 2.87 15.87 9.42
CA ASN A 32 4.12 15.16 9.68
C ASN A 32 3.88 13.65 9.66
N CYS A 33 4.87 12.89 9.18
CA CYS A 33 4.80 11.43 9.11
C CYS A 33 4.82 10.74 10.46
N ASN A 34 5.12 11.47 11.54
CA ASN A 34 5.16 10.91 12.88
C ASN A 34 3.80 11.05 13.57
N TYR A 35 3.60 10.28 14.65
CA TYR A 35 2.47 10.42 15.56
C TYR A 35 1.11 10.19 14.90
N GLY A 36 0.97 9.05 14.22
CA GLY A 36 -0.28 8.64 13.61
C GLY A 36 -0.14 7.30 12.92
N LEU A 37 -1.28 6.71 12.56
CA LEU A 37 -1.32 5.45 11.82
C LEU A 37 -1.48 5.76 10.34
N HIS A 38 -0.51 5.33 9.53
CA HIS A 38 -0.45 5.67 8.11
C HIS A 38 -1.07 4.60 7.24
N PHE A 39 -1.75 5.04 6.18
CA PHE A 39 -2.34 4.15 5.19
C PHE A 39 -2.46 4.87 3.85
N THR A 40 -2.85 4.15 2.82
CA THR A 40 -2.99 4.69 1.47
C THR A 40 -4.33 4.27 0.87
N ASP A 41 -4.48 4.42 -0.42
CA ASP A 41 -5.68 4.03 -1.16
C ASP A 41 -5.30 3.22 -2.40
N ASN A 42 -6.31 2.69 -3.09
CA ASN A 42 -6.10 1.85 -4.27
C ASN A 42 -5.54 2.61 -5.49
N LEU A 43 -5.59 3.94 -5.48
CA LEU A 43 -5.00 4.74 -6.56
C LEU A 43 -3.49 4.90 -6.38
N ASN A 44 -3.00 4.87 -5.15
CA ASN A 44 -1.61 5.15 -4.82
C ASN A 44 -0.85 3.91 -4.31
N VAL A 45 -1.52 2.77 -4.15
CA VAL A 45 -0.94 1.58 -3.51
C VAL A 45 0.30 1.05 -4.22
N ILE A 46 0.35 1.12 -5.56
CA ILE A 46 1.49 0.60 -6.33
C ILE A 46 2.77 1.34 -5.98
N LYS A 47 2.69 2.66 -5.86
CA LYS A 47 3.83 3.48 -5.44
C LYS A 47 4.37 3.01 -4.10
N TRP A 48 3.48 2.79 -3.13
CA TRP A 48 3.88 2.39 -1.78
C TRP A 48 4.37 0.95 -1.72
N LEU A 49 3.83 0.05 -2.54
CA LEU A 49 4.37 -1.31 -2.67
C LEU A 49 5.84 -1.31 -3.06
N ASN A 50 6.22 -0.44 -3.99
CA ASN A 50 7.62 -0.34 -4.41
C ASN A 50 8.52 0.25 -3.33
N MET A 51 8.00 1.15 -2.50
CA MET A 51 8.75 1.75 -1.41
C MET A 51 8.80 0.89 -0.15
N CYS A 52 7.96 -0.13 -0.06
CA CYS A 52 7.87 -1.01 1.11
C CYS A 52 8.13 -2.47 0.70
N PRO A 53 9.39 -2.84 0.45
CA PRO A 53 9.73 -4.14 -0.15
C PRO A 53 9.42 -5.35 0.74
N ASN A 54 9.21 -5.14 2.04
CA ASN A 54 8.89 -6.22 2.98
C ASN A 54 7.39 -6.47 3.12
N THR A 55 6.57 -5.82 2.31
CA THR A 55 5.13 -6.02 2.34
C THR A 55 4.76 -7.42 1.88
N THR A 56 3.97 -8.14 2.68
CA THR A 56 3.53 -9.50 2.35
C THR A 56 2.03 -9.55 2.04
N HIS A 57 1.24 -8.67 2.63
CA HIS A 57 -0.21 -8.66 2.49
C HIS A 57 -0.75 -7.27 2.77
N PHE A 58 -2.05 -7.11 2.62
CA PHE A 58 -2.71 -5.87 3.04
C PHE A 58 -3.98 -6.17 3.83
N ARG A 59 -4.45 -5.14 4.52
CA ARG A 59 -5.76 -5.13 5.14
C ARG A 59 -6.50 -3.89 4.68
N GLU A 60 -7.79 -4.03 4.42
CA GLU A 60 -8.62 -2.86 4.13
C GLU A 60 -8.77 -2.01 5.39
N VAL A 61 -8.66 -0.70 5.26
CA VAL A 61 -9.01 0.25 6.32
C VAL A 61 -10.50 0.53 6.17
N VAL A 62 -11.31 -0.17 6.95
CA VAL A 62 -12.77 -0.13 6.80
C VAL A 62 -13.39 1.11 7.46
N SER A 63 -12.70 1.69 8.45
CA SER A 63 -13.08 2.96 9.06
C SER A 63 -11.88 3.61 9.72
N PHE A 64 -11.99 4.89 10.01
CA PHE A 64 -10.92 5.66 10.66
C PHE A 64 -11.52 6.81 11.46
N GLU A 65 -10.72 7.36 12.39
CA GLU A 65 -11.07 8.54 13.18
C GLU A 65 -9.94 9.56 13.09
N ASN A 66 -10.31 10.83 12.92
CA ASN A 66 -9.36 11.96 12.85
C ASN A 66 -8.30 11.77 11.77
N MET A 67 -8.74 11.61 10.53
CA MET A 67 -7.86 11.39 9.39
C MET A 67 -7.37 12.71 8.80
N ILE A 68 -6.09 12.73 8.45
CA ILE A 68 -5.43 13.84 7.75
C ILE A 68 -4.83 13.28 6.46
N GLU A 69 -5.14 13.93 5.35
CA GLU A 69 -4.56 13.56 4.06
C GLU A 69 -3.25 14.34 3.82
N ASN A 70 -2.18 13.62 3.52
CA ASN A 70 -0.94 14.21 3.02
C ASN A 70 -0.91 14.09 1.49
N LYS A 71 -1.43 15.11 0.80
CA LYS A 71 -1.59 15.09 -0.65
C LYS A 71 -0.26 15.00 -1.39
N SER A 72 0.78 15.66 -0.89
CA SER A 72 2.10 15.66 -1.55
C SER A 72 2.76 14.28 -1.53
N GLN A 73 2.47 13.45 -0.53
CA GLN A 73 3.04 12.11 -0.40
C GLN A 73 2.05 10.99 -0.74
N HIS A 74 0.81 11.33 -1.11
CA HIS A 74 -0.23 10.38 -1.50
C HIS A 74 -0.52 9.34 -0.41
N LYS A 75 -0.64 9.79 0.83
CA LYS A 75 -0.95 8.94 1.97
C LYS A 75 -1.81 9.66 2.99
N TYR A 76 -2.32 8.90 3.93
CA TYR A 76 -3.20 9.38 4.99
C TYR A 76 -2.61 9.01 6.34
N LYS A 77 -2.98 9.79 7.36
CA LYS A 77 -2.64 9.53 8.74
C LYS A 77 -3.90 9.67 9.58
N ALA A 78 -4.13 8.76 10.52
CA ALA A 78 -5.29 8.83 11.40
C ALA A 78 -4.91 8.48 12.84
N GLU A 79 -5.74 8.93 13.77
CA GLU A 79 -5.61 8.55 15.17
C GLU A 79 -5.99 7.09 15.38
N SER A 80 -7.08 6.65 14.74
CA SER A 80 -7.53 5.26 14.79
C SER A 80 -7.86 4.77 13.40
N ILE A 81 -7.54 3.50 13.14
CA ILE A 81 -7.98 2.80 11.94
C ILE A 81 -8.51 1.42 12.32
N THR A 82 -9.58 1.01 11.67
CA THR A 82 -10.14 -0.33 11.84
C THR A 82 -9.76 -1.17 10.64
N LEU A 83 -9.06 -2.28 10.89
CA LEU A 83 -8.52 -3.14 9.84
C LEU A 83 -9.37 -4.39 9.67
N GLY A 84 -9.64 -4.74 8.42
CA GLY A 84 -10.29 -5.98 8.04
C GLY A 84 -9.33 -7.17 8.00
N PRO A 85 -9.80 -8.31 7.48
CA PRO A 85 -8.95 -9.52 7.38
C PRO A 85 -7.77 -9.34 6.43
N LYS A 86 -6.78 -10.22 6.54
CA LYS A 86 -5.64 -10.25 5.62
C LYS A 86 -6.11 -10.54 4.20
N ARG A 87 -5.54 -9.83 3.24
CA ARG A 87 -5.82 -10.00 1.81
C ARG A 87 -4.52 -10.03 1.04
N ASP A 88 -4.52 -10.79 -0.04
CA ASP A 88 -3.34 -10.99 -0.87
C ASP A 88 -3.08 -9.77 -1.75
N ILE A 89 -1.81 -9.38 -1.88
CA ILE A 89 -1.40 -8.26 -2.72
C ILE A 89 -1.78 -8.47 -4.19
N SER A 90 -1.85 -9.73 -4.63
CA SER A 90 -2.26 -10.05 -6.00
C SER A 90 -3.64 -9.51 -6.37
N GLU A 91 -4.48 -9.16 -5.38
CA GLU A 91 -5.79 -8.56 -5.66
C GLU A 91 -5.69 -7.20 -6.35
N PHE A 92 -4.57 -6.49 -6.20
CA PHE A 92 -4.34 -5.24 -6.93
C PHE A 92 -3.88 -5.48 -8.37
N LEU A 93 -3.56 -6.71 -8.71
CA LEU A 93 -2.92 -7.10 -9.96
C LEU A 93 -3.59 -8.33 -10.55
N ASP A 94 -4.89 -8.52 -10.30
CA ASP A 94 -5.63 -9.72 -10.68
C ASP A 94 -6.15 -9.70 -12.11
N THR A 95 -6.04 -8.56 -12.80
CA THR A 95 -6.46 -8.45 -14.20
C THR A 95 -5.31 -7.91 -15.04
N PHE A 96 -5.33 -8.20 -16.34
CA PHE A 96 -4.35 -7.67 -17.29
C PHE A 96 -4.32 -6.14 -17.27
N GLU A 97 -5.49 -5.50 -17.22
CA GLU A 97 -5.57 -4.05 -17.19
C GLU A 97 -4.92 -3.44 -15.95
N LYS A 98 -5.16 -4.02 -14.78
CA LYS A 98 -4.52 -3.57 -13.54
C LYS A 98 -3.01 -3.75 -13.61
N GLN A 99 -2.55 -4.89 -14.13
CA GLN A 99 -1.13 -5.18 -14.29
C GLN A 99 -0.47 -4.17 -15.24
N LYS A 100 -1.13 -3.89 -16.36
CA LYS A 100 -0.62 -2.93 -17.35
C LYS A 100 -0.49 -1.53 -16.76
N ILE A 101 -1.49 -1.07 -16.03
CA ILE A 101 -1.46 0.23 -15.35
C ILE A 101 -0.31 0.27 -14.35
N ALA A 102 -0.16 -0.77 -13.53
CA ALA A 102 0.87 -0.84 -12.49
C ALA A 102 2.29 -0.77 -13.07
N VAL A 103 2.59 -1.59 -14.07
CA VAL A 103 3.94 -1.62 -14.66
C VAL A 103 4.22 -0.37 -15.51
N THR A 104 3.19 0.29 -16.02
CA THR A 104 3.34 1.56 -16.73
C THR A 104 3.71 2.67 -15.76
N GLN A 105 3.15 2.66 -14.55
CA GLN A 105 3.53 3.60 -13.50
C GLN A 105 4.92 3.33 -12.97
N ASP A 106 5.26 2.05 -12.78
CA ASP A 106 6.54 1.61 -12.26
C ASP A 106 6.80 0.17 -12.69
N GLY A 107 7.81 -0.03 -13.54
CA GLY A 107 8.15 -1.35 -14.05
C GLY A 107 8.49 -2.37 -12.96
N GLN A 108 8.97 -1.91 -11.81
CA GLN A 108 9.26 -2.80 -10.67
C GLN A 108 8.02 -3.49 -10.12
N ALA A 109 6.81 -3.01 -10.43
CA ALA A 109 5.56 -3.64 -10.03
C ALA A 109 5.43 -5.08 -10.55
N ILE A 110 6.17 -5.44 -11.60
CA ILE A 110 6.15 -6.81 -12.17
C ILE A 110 6.51 -7.88 -11.12
N ARG A 111 7.33 -7.54 -10.13
CA ARG A 111 7.73 -8.51 -9.10
C ARG A 111 6.56 -9.04 -8.26
N TYR A 112 5.43 -8.33 -8.26
CA TYR A 112 4.22 -8.75 -7.54
C TYR A 112 3.24 -9.52 -8.42
N ILE A 113 3.55 -9.71 -9.70
CA ILE A 113 2.68 -10.40 -10.65
C ILE A 113 3.18 -11.84 -10.82
N GLN A 114 2.30 -12.82 -10.51
CA GLN A 114 2.61 -14.22 -10.77
C GLN A 114 2.41 -14.54 -12.24
N ASN A 115 3.40 -15.18 -12.85
CA ASN A 115 3.36 -15.59 -14.25
C ASN A 115 2.98 -14.44 -15.20
N PRO A 116 3.74 -13.31 -15.20
CA PRO A 116 3.41 -12.19 -16.06
C PRO A 116 3.47 -12.60 -17.53
N SER A 117 2.53 -12.07 -18.32
CA SER A 117 2.53 -12.30 -19.77
C SER A 117 3.76 -11.69 -20.42
N PHE A 118 4.08 -12.12 -21.65
CA PHE A 118 5.17 -11.52 -22.42
C PHE A 118 4.96 -10.01 -22.59
N GLU A 119 3.72 -9.60 -22.85
CA GLU A 119 3.39 -8.18 -23.04
C GLU A 119 3.67 -7.36 -21.78
N ILE A 120 3.31 -7.89 -20.60
CA ILE A 120 3.59 -7.24 -19.33
C ILE A 120 5.09 -7.18 -19.06
N GLN A 121 5.82 -8.25 -19.34
CA GLN A 121 7.28 -8.26 -19.22
C GLN A 121 7.92 -7.19 -20.09
N LYS A 122 7.48 -7.06 -21.32
CA LYS A 122 7.98 -6.06 -22.26
C LYS A 122 7.70 -4.64 -21.77
N LEU A 123 6.51 -4.38 -21.28
CA LEU A 123 6.15 -3.07 -20.71
C LEU A 123 7.02 -2.72 -19.52
N ALA A 124 7.24 -3.67 -18.61
CA ALA A 124 8.06 -3.45 -17.41
C ALA A 124 9.51 -3.11 -17.78
N VAL A 125 10.09 -3.85 -18.71
CA VAL A 125 11.48 -3.63 -19.17
C VAL A 125 11.60 -2.27 -19.84
N THR A 126 10.65 -1.92 -20.68
CA THR A 126 10.64 -0.62 -21.38
C THR A 126 10.54 0.52 -20.39
N GLN A 127 9.66 0.39 -19.38
CA GLN A 127 9.41 1.45 -18.41
C GLN A 127 10.64 1.72 -17.54
N ASP A 128 11.38 0.68 -17.15
CA ASP A 128 12.55 0.80 -16.28
C ASP A 128 13.87 0.94 -17.05
N GLY A 129 13.83 0.88 -18.38
CA GLY A 129 15.05 0.94 -19.18
C GLY A 129 15.97 -0.27 -18.99
N LEU A 130 15.41 -1.44 -18.67
CA LEU A 130 16.15 -2.67 -18.40
C LEU A 130 16.44 -3.52 -19.63
N LEU A 131 16.45 -2.93 -20.78
CA LEU A 131 16.73 -3.62 -22.05
C LEU A 131 18.21 -3.85 -22.27
#